data_0a2793d997d1afb6d265707a39f5ee81
#
_entry.id   0a2793d997d1afb6d265707a39f5ee81
#
_cell.length_a   1.000
_cell.length_b   1.000
_cell.length_c   1.000
_cell.angle_alpha   90.00
_cell.angle_beta   90.00
_cell.angle_gamma   90.00
#
_symmetry.space_group_name_H-M   'P 1'
#
loop_
_entity.id
_entity.type
_entity.pdbx_description
1 polymer ?
#
loop_
_entity_poly.entity_id
_entity_poly.type
_entity_poly.pdbx_seq_one_letter_code
_entity_poly.pdbx_strand_id
1 'polypeptide(L)'
;MTFQVLLFYKYVSITDPAVLKNTYRVLCEKYALTGRTLIAEEGINGTLEGKTEDTEAFLAEFLDDARFSDMQIKRSRGECDSFPKLMVKVKKEIVGTRFSKAVDPTKMTGTHLKAEELHAWYENGKEFVVVDMRNSYEYESGHFKGSLNPGMDASRELPEKIAKIKEVANGKTVLTVCTGGVRCEKMSAYLMHEGLKDVYQLEGGMHSYMEKYPGKNFLGTLFTFDDRLVMDFGGEREVIGTCKRCSTKNEQYQNCANAECNRLFLICNDCMSKEGPGFCSQRCEVSTKRVINRVRK
;
A
#
# COMPACT_ATOMS: atom_id res chain seq x y z
N MET A 1 9.88 14.29 22.80
CA MET A 1 10.45 13.89 21.50
C MET A 1 9.32 13.34 20.65
N THR A 2 9.13 13.85 19.46
CA THR A 2 8.09 13.38 18.54
C THR A 2 8.75 12.46 17.50
N PHE A 3 8.07 11.36 17.16
CA PHE A 3 8.46 10.47 16.08
C PHE A 3 7.59 10.71 14.87
N GLN A 4 8.15 10.51 13.69
CA GLN A 4 7.41 10.54 12.45
C GLN A 4 7.78 9.38 11.54
N VAL A 5 6.80 8.99 10.72
CA VAL A 5 6.97 8.02 9.65
C VAL A 5 7.00 8.76 8.32
N LEU A 6 8.02 8.48 7.52
CA LEU A 6 8.17 8.95 6.14
C LEU A 6 7.72 7.86 5.19
N LEU A 7 6.85 8.18 4.24
CA LEU A 7 6.48 7.31 3.12
C LEU A 7 6.83 8.02 1.81
N PHE A 8 7.62 7.36 0.96
CA PHE A 8 8.07 7.93 -0.30
C PHE A 8 8.34 6.85 -1.35
N TYR A 9 8.27 7.25 -2.60
CA TYR A 9 8.75 6.46 -3.72
C TYR A 9 9.15 7.39 -4.87
N LYS A 10 9.99 6.86 -5.75
CA LYS A 10 10.27 7.47 -7.04
C LYS A 10 10.64 6.43 -8.08
N TYR A 11 10.00 6.49 -9.23
CA TYR A 11 10.46 5.82 -10.44
C TYR A 11 11.51 6.68 -11.12
N VAL A 12 12.72 6.18 -11.16
CA VAL A 12 13.89 6.85 -11.76
C VAL A 12 14.95 5.80 -12.07
N SER A 13 15.69 5.95 -13.15
CA SER A 13 16.76 5.01 -13.50
C SER A 13 17.88 5.02 -12.46
N ILE A 14 18.17 3.85 -11.90
CA ILE A 14 19.25 3.59 -10.94
C ILE A 14 20.17 2.55 -11.55
N THR A 15 21.33 2.97 -12.02
CA THR A 15 22.29 2.09 -12.71
C THR A 15 23.01 1.13 -11.77
N ASP A 16 23.09 1.46 -10.50
CA ASP A 16 23.85 0.76 -9.47
C ASP A 16 23.08 0.56 -8.15
N PRO A 17 21.97 -0.21 -8.17
CA PRO A 17 21.10 -0.39 -6.98
C PRO A 17 21.84 -0.95 -5.75
N ALA A 18 22.90 -1.73 -5.97
CA ALA A 18 23.70 -2.31 -4.89
C ALA A 18 24.57 -1.26 -4.19
N VAL A 19 25.15 -0.32 -4.92
CA VAL A 19 25.92 0.80 -4.37
C VAL A 19 24.99 1.74 -3.63
N LEU A 20 23.88 2.14 -4.28
CA LEU A 20 22.87 2.99 -3.64
C LEU A 20 22.33 2.37 -2.35
N LYS A 21 22.07 1.06 -2.31
CA LYS A 21 21.64 0.36 -1.08
C LYS A 21 22.61 0.58 0.05
N ASN A 22 23.93 0.49 -0.21
CA ASN A 22 24.93 0.59 0.84
C ASN A 22 25.06 2.03 1.37
N THR A 23 25.13 3.03 0.49
CA THR A 23 25.17 4.45 0.87
C THR A 23 23.90 4.88 1.60
N TYR A 24 22.75 4.48 1.07
CA TYR A 24 21.44 4.73 1.69
C TYR A 24 21.32 4.10 3.09
N ARG A 25 21.81 2.85 3.27
CA ARG A 25 21.80 2.18 4.57
C ARG A 25 22.66 2.94 5.59
N VAL A 26 23.89 3.33 5.22
CA VAL A 26 24.79 4.11 6.08
C VAL A 26 24.11 5.43 6.49
N LEU A 27 23.44 6.08 5.56
CA LEU A 27 22.71 7.32 5.85
C LEU A 27 21.55 7.11 6.84
N CYS A 28 20.74 6.04 6.65
CA CYS A 28 19.69 5.69 7.61
C CYS A 28 20.25 5.35 9.01
N GLU A 29 21.36 4.62 9.08
CA GLU A 29 22.02 4.23 10.33
C GLU A 29 22.61 5.45 11.05
N LYS A 30 23.17 6.43 10.32
CA LYS A 30 23.66 7.72 10.84
C LYS A 30 22.58 8.45 11.64
N TYR A 31 21.33 8.40 11.17
CA TYR A 31 20.19 9.06 11.80
C TYR A 31 19.30 8.10 12.63
N ALA A 32 19.82 6.91 12.97
CA ALA A 32 19.13 5.91 13.78
C ALA A 32 17.71 5.57 13.29
N LEU A 33 17.49 5.56 11.97
CA LEU A 33 16.17 5.29 11.39
C LEU A 33 15.90 3.79 11.31
N THR A 34 14.65 3.42 11.56
CA THR A 34 14.09 2.09 11.29
C THR A 34 13.19 2.15 10.06
N GLY A 35 12.84 1.00 9.50
CA GLY A 35 11.93 1.00 8.36
C GLY A 35 12.25 -0.03 7.29
N ARG A 36 11.56 0.10 6.16
CA ARG A 36 11.71 -0.79 5.03
C ARG A 36 11.83 -0.02 3.72
N THR A 37 12.93 -0.30 2.98
CA THR A 37 13.16 0.31 1.66
C THR A 37 13.49 -0.76 0.63
N LEU A 38 12.87 -0.65 -0.53
CA LEU A 38 13.16 -1.43 -1.73
C LEU A 38 13.83 -0.53 -2.76
N ILE A 39 14.93 -0.98 -3.31
CA ILE A 39 15.69 -0.32 -4.37
C ILE A 39 15.75 -1.27 -5.56
N ALA A 40 15.52 -0.75 -6.76
CA ALA A 40 15.60 -1.49 -8.02
C ALA A 40 16.19 -0.58 -9.11
N GLU A 41 16.52 -1.13 -10.27
CA GLU A 41 16.96 -0.33 -11.43
C GLU A 41 15.89 0.71 -11.86
N GLU A 42 14.61 0.42 -11.58
CA GLU A 42 13.48 1.30 -11.90
C GLU A 42 13.19 2.38 -10.86
N GLY A 43 13.85 2.37 -9.67
CA GLY A 43 13.59 3.37 -8.63
C GLY A 43 13.75 2.91 -7.20
N ILE A 44 13.11 3.66 -6.30
CA ILE A 44 13.11 3.46 -4.85
C ILE A 44 11.68 3.53 -4.29
N ASN A 45 11.40 2.73 -3.27
CA ASN A 45 10.14 2.75 -2.52
C ASN A 45 10.44 2.46 -1.05
N GLY A 46 10.15 3.39 -0.16
CA GLY A 46 10.53 3.33 1.24
C GLY A 46 9.49 3.85 2.21
N THR A 47 9.51 3.25 3.40
CA THR A 47 8.87 3.77 4.60
C THR A 47 9.90 3.72 5.71
N LEU A 48 10.17 4.85 6.36
CA LEU A 48 11.14 5.00 7.44
C LEU A 48 10.47 5.64 8.65
N GLU A 49 10.93 5.29 9.84
CA GLU A 49 10.55 5.93 11.08
C GLU A 49 11.79 6.38 11.85
N GLY A 50 11.66 7.50 12.54
CA GLY A 50 12.66 8.04 13.44
C GLY A 50 12.14 9.26 14.19
N LYS A 51 13.00 9.87 15.02
CA LYS A 51 12.67 11.17 15.60
C LYS A 51 12.49 12.19 14.49
N THR A 52 11.59 13.14 14.68
CA THR A 52 11.29 14.16 13.66
C THR A 52 12.54 14.90 13.22
N GLU A 53 13.44 15.29 14.16
CA GLU A 53 14.70 15.96 13.87
C GLU A 53 15.64 15.11 13.01
N ASP A 54 15.75 13.81 13.33
CA ASP A 54 16.65 12.87 12.63
C ASP A 54 16.13 12.57 11.21
N THR A 55 14.81 12.40 11.06
CA THR A 55 14.20 12.15 9.75
C THR A 55 14.30 13.38 8.83
N GLU A 56 14.15 14.60 9.33
CA GLU A 56 14.33 15.81 8.51
C GLU A 56 15.81 16.02 8.15
N ALA A 57 16.76 15.73 9.05
CA ALA A 57 18.19 15.76 8.74
C ALA A 57 18.56 14.70 7.68
N PHE A 58 18.01 13.49 7.81
CA PHE A 58 18.15 12.46 6.77
C PHE A 58 17.63 12.95 5.41
N LEU A 59 16.44 13.54 5.37
CA LEU A 59 15.86 14.05 4.13
C LEU A 59 16.72 15.13 3.50
N ALA A 60 17.29 16.05 4.28
CA ALA A 60 18.17 17.10 3.78
C ALA A 60 19.36 16.49 3.02
N GLU A 61 20.03 15.46 3.56
CA GLU A 61 21.16 14.82 2.87
C GLU A 61 20.68 13.91 1.72
N PHE A 62 19.58 13.18 1.90
CA PHE A 62 19.11 12.23 0.88
C PHE A 62 18.60 12.91 -0.38
N LEU A 63 17.93 14.06 -0.25
CA LEU A 63 17.38 14.82 -1.37
C LEU A 63 18.44 15.68 -2.11
N ASP A 64 19.67 15.78 -1.61
CA ASP A 64 20.81 16.36 -2.34
C ASP A 64 21.20 15.53 -3.57
N ASP A 65 20.85 14.22 -3.58
CA ASP A 65 20.98 13.42 -4.79
C ASP A 65 19.96 13.88 -5.84
N ALA A 66 20.44 14.39 -6.97
CA ALA A 66 19.60 14.92 -8.05
C ALA A 66 18.52 13.95 -8.55
N ARG A 67 18.74 12.63 -8.39
CA ARG A 67 17.75 11.61 -8.71
C ARG A 67 16.50 11.70 -7.84
N PHE A 68 16.62 12.25 -6.63
CA PHE A 68 15.57 12.26 -5.60
C PHE A 68 15.11 13.64 -5.17
N SER A 69 15.73 14.73 -5.68
CA SER A 69 15.51 16.11 -5.24
C SER A 69 14.06 16.60 -5.33
N ASP A 70 13.25 16.06 -6.25
CA ASP A 70 11.83 16.38 -6.45
C ASP A 70 10.88 15.30 -5.91
N MET A 71 11.40 14.35 -5.09
CA MET A 71 10.60 13.26 -4.56
C MET A 71 9.56 13.76 -3.54
N GLN A 72 8.33 13.35 -3.72
CA GLN A 72 7.27 13.66 -2.75
C GLN A 72 7.41 12.80 -1.49
N ILE A 73 7.49 13.45 -0.33
CA ILE A 73 7.59 12.81 0.98
C ILE A 73 6.28 13.00 1.74
N LYS A 74 5.64 11.90 2.09
CA LYS A 74 4.47 11.91 2.97
C LYS A 74 4.95 11.69 4.40
N ARG A 75 4.39 12.46 5.32
CA ARG A 75 4.73 12.42 6.74
C ARG A 75 3.50 12.02 7.55
N SER A 76 3.69 11.17 8.53
CA SER A 76 2.65 10.83 9.50
C SER A 76 3.26 10.66 10.88
N ARG A 77 2.45 10.77 11.91
CA ARG A 77 2.90 10.54 13.29
C ARG A 77 3.40 9.10 13.45
N GLY A 78 4.55 8.95 14.09
CA GLY A 78 5.13 7.68 14.56
C GLY A 78 5.13 7.62 16.08
N GLU A 79 5.30 6.41 16.64
CA GLU A 79 5.37 6.15 18.08
C GLU A 79 6.63 5.36 18.47
N CYS A 80 7.61 5.26 17.57
CA CYS A 80 8.88 4.53 17.73
C CYS A 80 8.73 2.99 17.69
N ASP A 81 7.64 2.49 17.19
CA ASP A 81 7.33 1.06 17.15
C ASP A 81 6.78 0.58 15.79
N SER A 82 6.69 1.47 14.80
CA SER A 82 6.17 1.12 13.48
C SER A 82 7.05 0.10 12.74
N PHE A 83 8.34 0.01 13.09
CA PHE A 83 9.27 -0.95 12.50
C PHE A 83 10.27 -1.49 13.51
N PRO A 84 10.42 -2.83 13.64
CA PRO A 84 11.35 -3.43 14.60
C PRO A 84 12.83 -3.26 14.21
N LYS A 85 13.14 -2.92 12.95
CA LYS A 85 14.51 -2.74 12.44
C LYS A 85 14.54 -2.04 11.09
N LEU A 86 15.72 -1.60 10.69
CA LEU A 86 15.98 -1.13 9.33
C LEU A 86 16.16 -2.32 8.37
N MET A 87 15.42 -2.30 7.25
CA MET A 87 15.50 -3.29 6.19
C MET A 87 15.63 -2.61 4.82
N VAL A 88 16.83 -2.65 4.23
CA VAL A 88 17.07 -2.16 2.86
C VAL A 88 17.37 -3.33 1.94
N LYS A 89 16.60 -3.51 0.87
CA LYS A 89 16.74 -4.63 -0.06
C LYS A 89 16.79 -4.18 -1.51
N VAL A 90 17.74 -4.71 -2.26
CA VAL A 90 17.70 -4.64 -3.73
C VAL A 90 16.71 -5.70 -4.23
N LYS A 91 15.84 -5.30 -5.14
CA LYS A 91 14.82 -6.13 -5.77
C LYS A 91 14.84 -5.90 -7.29
N LYS A 92 14.14 -6.75 -8.05
CA LYS A 92 13.94 -6.53 -9.50
C LYS A 92 12.97 -5.38 -9.77
N GLU A 93 12.02 -5.15 -8.85
CA GLU A 93 10.97 -4.15 -8.93
C GLU A 93 10.76 -3.52 -7.56
N ILE A 94 10.43 -2.22 -7.53
CA ILE A 94 10.01 -1.54 -6.29
C ILE A 94 8.56 -1.85 -5.90
N VAL A 95 7.77 -2.35 -6.86
CA VAL A 95 6.45 -2.96 -6.68
C VAL A 95 6.42 -4.27 -7.44
N GLY A 96 6.21 -5.38 -6.76
CA GLY A 96 6.29 -6.73 -7.34
C GLY A 96 5.09 -7.07 -8.24
N THR A 97 4.97 -6.43 -9.39
CA THR A 97 3.90 -6.67 -10.36
C THR A 97 4.16 -7.89 -11.22
N ARG A 98 5.43 -8.16 -11.55
CA ARG A 98 5.85 -9.31 -12.39
C ARG A 98 5.04 -9.43 -13.69
N PHE A 99 4.66 -8.30 -14.28
CA PHE A 99 3.94 -8.32 -15.55
C PHE A 99 4.77 -8.95 -16.64
N SER A 100 4.15 -9.75 -17.50
CA SER A 100 4.81 -10.35 -18.68
C SER A 100 5.17 -9.31 -19.74
N LYS A 101 4.45 -8.19 -19.76
CA LYS A 101 4.72 -7.04 -20.63
C LYS A 101 5.53 -6.01 -19.85
N ALA A 102 6.58 -5.50 -20.44
CA ALA A 102 7.35 -4.41 -19.86
C ALA A 102 6.48 -3.14 -19.76
N VAL A 103 6.35 -2.63 -18.54
CA VAL A 103 5.65 -1.39 -18.25
C VAL A 103 6.66 -0.45 -17.60
N ASP A 104 6.90 0.69 -18.24
CA ASP A 104 7.79 1.74 -17.74
C ASP A 104 6.95 2.97 -17.37
N PRO A 105 6.67 3.19 -16.09
CA PRO A 105 5.82 4.30 -15.66
C PRO A 105 6.47 5.68 -15.89
N THR A 106 7.77 5.74 -16.14
CA THR A 106 8.44 7.02 -16.50
C THR A 106 8.10 7.47 -17.93
N LYS A 107 7.65 6.54 -18.78
CA LYS A 107 7.26 6.83 -20.17
C LYS A 107 5.75 6.94 -20.34
N MET A 108 4.99 6.14 -19.61
CA MET A 108 3.54 6.12 -19.71
C MET A 108 2.95 5.70 -18.36
N THR A 109 2.10 6.53 -17.81
CA THR A 109 1.30 6.24 -16.62
C THR A 109 -0.04 6.98 -16.69
N GLY A 110 -1.00 6.62 -15.86
CA GLY A 110 -2.28 7.34 -15.79
C GLY A 110 -2.08 8.81 -15.42
N THR A 111 -2.95 9.68 -15.92
CA THR A 111 -2.91 11.10 -15.59
C THR A 111 -3.01 11.31 -14.08
N HIS A 112 -2.06 12.04 -13.49
CA HIS A 112 -2.10 12.34 -12.07
C HIS A 112 -3.27 13.28 -11.77
N LEU A 113 -4.08 12.89 -10.79
CA LEU A 113 -5.22 13.66 -10.28
C LEU A 113 -4.95 14.06 -8.85
N LYS A 114 -4.93 15.36 -8.56
CA LYS A 114 -4.71 15.87 -7.20
C LYS A 114 -5.91 15.58 -6.30
N ALA A 115 -5.67 15.54 -4.99
CA ALA A 115 -6.72 15.30 -3.99
C ALA A 115 -7.87 16.32 -4.10
N GLU A 116 -7.57 17.58 -4.38
CA GLU A 116 -8.55 18.65 -4.56
C GLU A 116 -9.43 18.45 -5.80
N GLU A 117 -8.81 17.99 -6.89
CA GLU A 117 -9.54 17.69 -8.14
C GLU A 117 -10.46 16.49 -7.96
N LEU A 118 -9.99 15.44 -7.26
CA LEU A 118 -10.83 14.29 -6.94
C LEU A 118 -12.00 14.70 -6.04
N HIS A 119 -11.74 15.55 -5.03
CA HIS A 119 -12.81 16.06 -4.17
C HIS A 119 -13.85 16.82 -4.98
N ALA A 120 -13.41 17.70 -5.89
CA ALA A 120 -14.29 18.41 -6.80
C ALA A 120 -15.06 17.47 -7.76
N TRP A 121 -14.48 16.34 -8.19
CA TRP A 121 -15.20 15.34 -8.97
C TRP A 121 -16.38 14.75 -8.21
N TYR A 122 -16.20 14.43 -6.91
CA TYR A 122 -17.30 13.95 -6.06
C TYR A 122 -18.36 15.01 -5.84
N GLU A 123 -17.98 16.26 -5.52
CA GLU A 123 -18.92 17.36 -5.25
C GLU A 123 -19.75 17.74 -6.48
N ASN A 124 -19.13 17.70 -7.68
CA ASN A 124 -19.78 18.05 -8.93
C ASN A 124 -20.53 16.87 -9.59
N GLY A 125 -20.57 15.70 -8.96
CA GLY A 125 -21.27 14.53 -9.49
C GLY A 125 -20.68 14.00 -10.81
N LYS A 126 -19.37 14.17 -11.05
CA LYS A 126 -18.71 13.60 -12.22
C LYS A 126 -18.85 12.08 -12.21
N GLU A 127 -19.14 11.49 -13.36
CA GLU A 127 -19.16 10.04 -13.51
C GLU A 127 -17.76 9.48 -13.73
N PHE A 128 -17.29 8.63 -12.84
CA PHE A 128 -16.03 7.89 -12.93
C PHE A 128 -16.07 6.61 -12.10
N VAL A 129 -15.13 5.71 -12.34
CA VAL A 129 -14.98 4.46 -11.58
C VAL A 129 -13.67 4.52 -10.81
N VAL A 130 -13.74 4.41 -9.50
CA VAL A 130 -12.55 4.24 -8.66
C VAL A 130 -12.19 2.75 -8.63
N VAL A 131 -10.96 2.41 -9.03
CA VAL A 131 -10.43 1.05 -8.97
C VAL A 131 -9.34 0.99 -7.91
N ASP A 132 -9.58 0.24 -6.85
CA ASP A 132 -8.60 0.06 -5.76
C ASP A 132 -7.54 -0.98 -6.16
N MET A 133 -6.32 -0.52 -6.38
CA MET A 133 -5.18 -1.35 -6.80
C MET A 133 -4.46 -2.03 -5.64
N ARG A 134 -5.05 -1.98 -4.44
CA ARG A 134 -4.54 -2.68 -3.27
C ARG A 134 -4.98 -4.15 -3.24
N ASN A 135 -4.37 -4.90 -2.34
CA ASN A 135 -4.80 -6.25 -2.06
C ASN A 135 -6.17 -6.26 -1.35
N SER A 136 -6.93 -7.33 -1.52
CA SER A 136 -8.28 -7.44 -0.95
C SER A 136 -8.31 -7.24 0.56
N TYR A 137 -7.32 -7.75 1.30
CA TYR A 137 -7.28 -7.55 2.75
C TYR A 137 -7.08 -6.08 3.15
N GLU A 138 -6.38 -5.27 2.35
CA GLU A 138 -6.23 -3.83 2.61
C GLU A 138 -7.54 -3.07 2.38
N TYR A 139 -8.34 -3.52 1.40
CA TYR A 139 -9.65 -2.96 1.09
C TYR A 139 -10.66 -3.18 2.21
N GLU A 140 -10.56 -4.31 2.91
CA GLU A 140 -11.52 -4.72 3.93
C GLU A 140 -11.63 -3.76 5.12
N SER A 141 -10.54 -3.08 5.53
CA SER A 141 -10.56 -2.11 6.64
C SER A 141 -10.98 -0.71 6.23
N GLY A 142 -10.81 -0.35 4.97
CA GLY A 142 -11.21 0.96 4.48
C GLY A 142 -10.92 1.16 2.99
N HIS A 143 -11.82 1.89 2.32
CA HIS A 143 -11.75 2.16 0.89
C HIS A 143 -12.61 3.36 0.48
N PHE A 144 -12.43 3.89 -0.71
CA PHE A 144 -13.31 4.91 -1.25
C PHE A 144 -14.73 4.39 -1.46
N LYS A 145 -15.72 5.18 -1.08
CA LYS A 145 -17.14 4.84 -1.23
C LYS A 145 -17.46 4.51 -2.71
N GLY A 146 -18.01 3.33 -2.93
CA GLY A 146 -18.37 2.85 -4.27
C GLY A 146 -17.19 2.41 -5.14
N SER A 147 -15.96 2.30 -4.60
CA SER A 147 -14.82 1.81 -5.37
C SER A 147 -14.93 0.33 -5.70
N LEU A 148 -14.38 -0.05 -6.85
CA LEU A 148 -14.23 -1.43 -7.27
C LEU A 148 -13.02 -2.06 -6.57
N ASN A 149 -13.24 -3.17 -5.85
CA ASN A 149 -12.19 -4.11 -5.49
C ASN A 149 -12.07 -5.16 -6.61
N PRO A 150 -10.97 -5.21 -7.38
CA PRO A 150 -10.78 -6.24 -8.39
C PRO A 150 -10.71 -7.66 -7.83
N GLY A 151 -10.37 -7.81 -6.54
CA GLY A 151 -10.20 -9.10 -5.87
C GLY A 151 -8.80 -9.66 -6.06
N MET A 152 -7.77 -8.83 -5.83
CA MET A 152 -6.37 -9.23 -5.89
C MET A 152 -5.84 -9.56 -4.50
N ASP A 153 -5.08 -10.63 -4.37
CA ASP A 153 -4.28 -10.94 -3.20
C ASP A 153 -2.83 -10.43 -3.34
N ALA A 154 -2.43 -10.14 -4.56
CA ALA A 154 -1.13 -9.55 -4.88
C ALA A 154 -1.19 -8.76 -6.20
N SER A 155 -0.37 -7.72 -6.32
CA SER A 155 -0.32 -6.84 -7.51
C SER A 155 -0.07 -7.59 -8.83
N ARG A 156 0.61 -8.75 -8.79
CA ARG A 156 0.87 -9.59 -9.97
C ARG A 156 -0.39 -10.22 -10.58
N GLU A 157 -1.52 -10.19 -9.87
CA GLU A 157 -2.79 -10.77 -10.33
C GLU A 157 -3.63 -9.79 -11.16
N LEU A 158 -3.18 -8.53 -11.33
CA LEU A 158 -3.90 -7.54 -12.12
C LEU A 158 -4.26 -8.02 -13.54
N PRO A 159 -3.36 -8.71 -14.28
CA PRO A 159 -3.70 -9.21 -15.63
C PRO A 159 -4.99 -10.05 -15.68
N GLU A 160 -5.23 -10.86 -14.66
CA GLU A 160 -6.43 -11.70 -14.56
C GLU A 160 -7.71 -10.90 -14.24
N LYS A 161 -7.57 -9.66 -13.80
CA LYS A 161 -8.70 -8.80 -13.37
C LYS A 161 -9.10 -7.77 -14.44
N ILE A 162 -8.36 -7.67 -15.53
CA ILE A 162 -8.58 -6.66 -16.59
C ILE A 162 -9.98 -6.74 -17.17
N ALA A 163 -10.49 -7.93 -17.46
CA ALA A 163 -11.84 -8.13 -18.02
C ALA A 163 -12.91 -7.53 -17.09
N LYS A 164 -12.85 -7.82 -15.79
CA LYS A 164 -13.74 -7.27 -14.76
C LYS A 164 -13.65 -5.74 -14.67
N ILE A 165 -12.43 -5.20 -14.70
CA ILE A 165 -12.23 -3.74 -14.64
C ILE A 165 -12.84 -3.06 -15.87
N LYS A 166 -12.63 -3.60 -17.07
CA LYS A 166 -13.21 -3.07 -18.30
C LYS A 166 -14.74 -3.12 -18.31
N GLU A 167 -15.31 -4.22 -17.84
CA GLU A 167 -16.76 -4.41 -17.72
C GLU A 167 -17.37 -3.33 -16.80
N VAL A 168 -16.79 -3.13 -15.60
CA VAL A 168 -17.29 -2.13 -14.64
C VAL A 168 -17.03 -0.70 -15.13
N ALA A 169 -15.88 -0.46 -15.75
CA ALA A 169 -15.55 0.84 -16.31
C ALA A 169 -16.54 1.24 -17.43
N ASN A 170 -16.93 0.29 -18.28
CA ASN A 170 -17.91 0.49 -19.35
C ASN A 170 -17.70 1.80 -20.14
N GLY A 171 -16.45 2.11 -20.49
CA GLY A 171 -16.07 3.33 -21.19
C GLY A 171 -15.98 4.61 -20.35
N LYS A 172 -16.28 4.57 -19.05
CA LYS A 172 -16.13 5.70 -18.14
C LYS A 172 -14.67 5.97 -17.80
N THR A 173 -14.41 7.18 -17.32
CA THR A 173 -13.14 7.55 -16.68
C THR A 173 -12.79 6.58 -15.55
N VAL A 174 -11.56 6.06 -15.53
CA VAL A 174 -11.05 5.19 -14.47
C VAL A 174 -10.05 5.94 -13.61
N LEU A 175 -10.29 5.98 -12.31
CA LEU A 175 -9.33 6.48 -11.33
C LEU A 175 -8.73 5.29 -10.57
N THR A 176 -7.43 5.07 -10.71
CA THR A 176 -6.70 4.08 -9.90
C THR A 176 -6.25 4.69 -8.59
N VAL A 177 -6.38 3.93 -7.50
CA VAL A 177 -5.98 4.36 -6.16
C VAL A 177 -5.22 3.26 -5.43
N CYS A 178 -4.27 3.64 -4.59
CA CYS A 178 -3.62 2.77 -3.61
C CYS A 178 -3.17 3.59 -2.39
N THR A 179 -2.53 2.99 -1.41
CA THR A 179 -2.15 3.68 -0.17
C THR A 179 -1.35 4.95 -0.41
N GLY A 180 -0.22 4.87 -1.14
CA GLY A 180 0.71 5.99 -1.30
C GLY A 180 0.98 6.42 -2.76
N GLY A 181 0.37 5.76 -3.76
CA GLY A 181 0.53 6.07 -5.19
C GLY A 181 1.43 5.10 -5.97
N VAL A 182 2.44 4.50 -5.34
CA VAL A 182 3.49 3.72 -6.02
C VAL A 182 2.97 2.56 -6.89
N ARG A 183 1.93 1.86 -6.48
CA ARG A 183 1.32 0.77 -7.27
C ARG A 183 0.60 1.31 -8.50
N CYS A 184 -0.07 2.46 -8.32
CA CYS A 184 -0.86 3.07 -9.39
C CYS A 184 -0.02 3.46 -10.59
N GLU A 185 1.23 3.88 -10.40
CA GLU A 185 2.14 4.22 -11.50
C GLU A 185 2.25 3.08 -12.54
N LYS A 186 2.55 1.87 -12.07
CA LYS A 186 2.65 0.69 -12.95
C LYS A 186 1.28 0.14 -13.37
N MET A 187 0.33 0.13 -12.45
CA MET A 187 -0.96 -0.51 -12.71
C MET A 187 -1.84 0.31 -13.65
N SER A 188 -1.82 1.65 -13.55
CA SER A 188 -2.53 2.52 -14.51
C SER A 188 -1.89 2.42 -15.90
N ALA A 189 -0.56 2.41 -15.98
CA ALA A 189 0.16 2.17 -17.24
C ALA A 189 -0.23 0.82 -17.87
N TYR A 190 -0.35 -0.23 -17.05
CA TYR A 190 -0.81 -1.54 -17.53
C TYR A 190 -2.25 -1.50 -18.03
N LEU A 191 -3.17 -0.82 -17.33
CA LEU A 191 -4.55 -0.63 -17.81
C LEU A 191 -4.60 0.08 -19.17
N MET A 192 -3.79 1.13 -19.35
CA MET A 192 -3.68 1.85 -20.63
C MET A 192 -3.14 0.94 -21.73
N HIS A 193 -2.13 0.14 -21.44
CA HIS A 193 -1.58 -0.85 -22.37
C HIS A 193 -2.64 -1.90 -22.77
N GLU A 194 -3.53 -2.26 -21.87
CA GLU A 194 -4.65 -3.15 -22.13
C GLU A 194 -5.84 -2.46 -22.84
N GLY A 195 -5.72 -1.18 -23.19
CA GLY A 195 -6.66 -0.44 -24.03
C GLY A 195 -7.69 0.41 -23.30
N LEU A 196 -7.58 0.61 -21.99
CA LEU A 196 -8.35 1.65 -21.30
C LEU A 196 -7.75 3.01 -21.68
N LYS A 197 -8.61 3.97 -22.09
CA LYS A 197 -8.14 5.23 -22.67
C LYS A 197 -8.09 6.39 -21.68
N ASP A 198 -9.08 6.49 -20.79
CA ASP A 198 -9.25 7.61 -19.86
C ASP A 198 -8.91 7.14 -18.43
N VAL A 199 -7.60 6.99 -18.18
CA VAL A 199 -7.07 6.44 -16.92
C VAL A 199 -6.34 7.51 -16.15
N TYR A 200 -6.81 7.73 -14.92
CA TYR A 200 -6.19 8.61 -13.92
C TYR A 200 -5.61 7.79 -12.78
N GLN A 201 -4.74 8.41 -12.02
CA GLN A 201 -4.24 7.90 -10.75
C GLN A 201 -4.22 9.02 -9.70
N LEU A 202 -4.58 8.67 -8.46
CA LEU A 202 -4.60 9.63 -7.37
C LEU A 202 -3.17 9.99 -6.95
N GLU A 203 -2.79 11.24 -7.16
CA GLU A 203 -1.49 11.76 -6.78
C GLU A 203 -1.29 11.65 -5.27
N GLY A 204 -0.20 11.01 -4.87
CA GLY A 204 0.06 10.75 -3.45
C GLY A 204 -0.82 9.66 -2.82
N GLY A 205 -1.73 9.06 -3.59
CA GLY A 205 -2.60 7.97 -3.14
C GLY A 205 -3.67 8.40 -2.13
N MET A 206 -4.28 7.40 -1.51
CA MET A 206 -5.31 7.60 -0.47
C MET A 206 -4.80 8.43 0.70
N HIS A 207 -3.51 8.25 1.07
CA HIS A 207 -2.90 9.01 2.15
C HIS A 207 -3.06 10.53 1.95
N SER A 208 -2.64 11.05 0.80
CA SER A 208 -2.72 12.49 0.52
C SER A 208 -4.16 13.02 0.43
N TYR A 209 -5.09 12.19 -0.02
CA TYR A 209 -6.51 12.55 -0.02
C TYR A 209 -7.08 12.64 1.40
N MET A 210 -6.85 11.60 2.22
CA MET A 210 -7.39 11.55 3.58
C MET A 210 -6.77 12.59 4.51
N GLU A 211 -5.51 12.97 4.28
CA GLU A 211 -4.86 14.06 5.00
C GLU A 211 -5.56 15.41 4.76
N LYS A 212 -6.01 15.69 3.53
CA LYS A 212 -6.70 16.93 3.17
C LYS A 212 -8.21 16.89 3.46
N TYR A 213 -8.82 15.74 3.30
CA TYR A 213 -10.27 15.54 3.38
C TYR A 213 -10.63 14.37 4.31
N PRO A 214 -10.28 14.46 5.62
CA PRO A 214 -10.55 13.38 6.57
C PRO A 214 -12.06 13.09 6.66
N GLY A 215 -12.43 11.81 6.64
CA GLY A 215 -13.83 11.36 6.70
C GLY A 215 -14.68 11.66 5.46
N LYS A 216 -14.10 12.20 4.37
CA LYS A 216 -14.83 12.48 3.14
C LYS A 216 -14.61 11.41 2.07
N ASN A 217 -15.70 10.87 1.52
CA ASN A 217 -15.70 9.89 0.43
C ASN A 217 -14.89 8.60 0.69
N PHE A 218 -14.30 8.43 1.86
CA PHE A 218 -13.56 7.24 2.28
C PHE A 218 -14.24 6.60 3.48
N LEU A 219 -14.38 5.28 3.46
CA LEU A 219 -14.99 4.48 4.52
C LEU A 219 -13.90 3.73 5.28
N GLY A 220 -14.01 3.67 6.62
CA GLY A 220 -13.08 2.92 7.47
C GLY A 220 -11.72 3.59 7.65
N THR A 221 -10.67 2.78 7.80
CA THR A 221 -9.28 3.18 8.04
C THR A 221 -8.35 2.79 6.90
N LEU A 222 -7.26 3.52 6.72
CA LEU A 222 -6.26 3.21 5.71
C LEU A 222 -5.27 2.15 6.22
N PHE A 223 -5.20 1.01 5.54
CA PHE A 223 -4.17 0.00 5.81
C PHE A 223 -2.76 0.52 5.52
N THR A 224 -1.81 0.28 6.44
CA THR A 224 -0.39 0.61 6.32
C THR A 224 0.48 -0.66 6.35
N PHE A 225 1.68 -0.60 5.75
CA PHE A 225 2.62 -1.72 5.69
C PHE A 225 3.67 -1.67 6.81
N ASP A 226 3.28 -1.17 7.96
CA ASP A 226 4.08 -1.10 9.19
C ASP A 226 3.26 -1.69 10.36
N ASP A 227 3.86 -1.77 11.55
CA ASP A 227 3.26 -2.44 12.70
C ASP A 227 2.01 -1.73 13.24
N ARG A 228 1.70 -0.50 12.79
CA ARG A 228 0.42 0.17 13.04
C ARG A 228 -0.75 -0.54 12.36
N LEU A 229 -0.51 -1.20 11.22
CA LEU A 229 -1.45 -1.92 10.35
C LEU A 229 -2.58 -1.07 9.77
N VAL A 230 -3.13 -0.11 10.54
CA VAL A 230 -4.15 0.84 10.09
C VAL A 230 -3.82 2.25 10.58
N MET A 231 -4.23 3.24 9.80
CA MET A 231 -4.07 4.66 10.12
C MET A 231 -5.38 5.39 9.99
N ASP A 232 -5.66 6.24 10.99
CA ASP A 232 -6.78 7.15 11.06
C ASP A 232 -6.28 8.59 10.80
N PHE A 233 -7.02 9.34 10.01
CA PHE A 233 -6.74 10.74 9.71
C PHE A 233 -7.67 11.71 10.46
N GLY A 234 -8.48 11.17 11.39
CA GLY A 234 -9.53 11.93 12.08
C GLY A 234 -10.80 12.11 11.24
N GLY A 235 -11.74 12.88 11.76
CA GLY A 235 -13.07 13.04 11.17
C GLY A 235 -14.05 11.93 11.57
N GLU A 236 -15.29 12.09 11.13
CA GLU A 236 -16.31 11.06 11.34
C GLU A 236 -16.04 9.86 10.44
N ARG A 237 -15.97 8.68 11.02
CA ARG A 237 -15.76 7.43 10.28
C ARG A 237 -16.54 6.28 10.91
N GLU A 238 -16.90 5.33 10.08
CA GLU A 238 -17.50 4.08 10.50
C GLU A 238 -16.46 2.95 10.36
N VAL A 239 -16.37 2.06 11.36
CA VAL A 239 -15.63 0.79 11.21
C VAL A 239 -16.41 -0.09 10.24
N ILE A 240 -15.84 -0.35 9.08
CA ILE A 240 -16.46 -1.18 8.03
C ILE A 240 -15.93 -2.62 8.00
N GLY A 241 -14.70 -2.82 8.45
CA GLY A 241 -14.10 -4.14 8.55
C GLY A 241 -14.89 -5.05 9.49
N THR A 242 -14.84 -6.35 9.27
CA THR A 242 -15.53 -7.37 10.07
C THR A 242 -14.61 -8.53 10.42
N CYS A 243 -14.72 -8.98 11.67
CA CYS A 243 -14.03 -10.18 12.13
C CYS A 243 -14.43 -11.40 11.29
N LYS A 244 -13.48 -12.13 10.73
CA LYS A 244 -13.74 -13.33 9.91
C LYS A 244 -14.38 -14.49 10.66
N ARG A 245 -14.38 -14.47 12.01
CA ARG A 245 -14.99 -15.52 12.84
C ARG A 245 -16.41 -15.18 13.29
N CYS A 246 -16.60 -13.99 13.88
CA CYS A 246 -17.88 -13.63 14.51
C CYS A 246 -18.62 -12.51 13.82
N SER A 247 -18.08 -11.98 12.71
CA SER A 247 -18.65 -10.87 11.92
C SER A 247 -18.85 -9.55 12.69
N THR A 248 -18.35 -9.41 13.91
CA THR A 248 -18.36 -8.14 14.63
C THR A 248 -17.48 -7.12 13.91
N LYS A 249 -17.89 -5.84 13.88
CA LYS A 249 -17.11 -4.73 13.34
C LYS A 249 -15.72 -4.70 13.98
N ASN A 250 -14.67 -4.65 13.16
CA ASN A 250 -13.29 -4.78 13.62
C ASN A 250 -12.29 -4.25 12.59
N GLU A 251 -11.20 -3.67 13.07
CA GLU A 251 -10.08 -3.15 12.26
C GLU A 251 -8.74 -3.83 12.59
N GLN A 252 -8.76 -4.83 13.48
CA GLN A 252 -7.56 -5.51 13.92
C GLN A 252 -7.17 -6.61 12.94
N TYR A 253 -5.92 -6.60 12.53
CA TYR A 253 -5.33 -7.58 11.63
C TYR A 253 -4.47 -8.60 12.36
N GLN A 254 -4.45 -9.81 11.85
CA GLN A 254 -3.52 -10.85 12.26
C GLN A 254 -3.04 -11.64 11.05
N ASN A 255 -1.83 -12.15 11.13
CA ASN A 255 -1.33 -13.12 10.17
C ASN A 255 -1.99 -14.47 10.37
N CYS A 256 -2.29 -15.15 9.27
CA CYS A 256 -2.78 -16.51 9.28
C CYS A 256 -1.81 -17.44 10.04
N ALA A 257 -2.33 -18.23 10.97
CA ALA A 257 -1.55 -19.21 11.73
C ALA A 257 -0.91 -20.30 10.87
N ASN A 258 -1.34 -20.45 9.61
CA ASN A 258 -0.64 -21.27 8.63
C ASN A 258 0.59 -20.50 8.11
N ALA A 259 1.79 -20.91 8.54
CA ALA A 259 3.05 -20.26 8.17
C ALA A 259 3.33 -20.21 6.65
N GLU A 260 2.82 -21.20 5.89
CA GLU A 260 2.94 -21.20 4.43
C GLU A 260 2.03 -20.15 3.76
N CYS A 261 0.91 -19.80 4.40
CA CYS A 261 -0.03 -18.81 3.92
C CYS A 261 0.38 -17.39 4.38
N ASN A 262 0.54 -17.21 5.67
CA ASN A 262 0.90 -15.94 6.34
C ASN A 262 0.09 -14.71 5.88
N ARG A 263 -1.13 -14.89 5.34
CA ARG A 263 -2.01 -13.81 4.87
C ARG A 263 -2.54 -13.03 6.06
N LEU A 264 -2.58 -11.71 5.95
CA LEU A 264 -3.29 -10.84 6.89
C LEU A 264 -4.80 -10.96 6.70
N PHE A 265 -5.54 -10.93 7.80
CA PHE A 265 -7.01 -10.92 7.82
C PHE A 265 -7.54 -10.30 9.11
N LEU A 266 -8.77 -9.81 9.08
CA LEU A 266 -9.41 -9.16 10.23
C LEU A 266 -9.93 -10.19 11.24
N ILE A 267 -9.52 -10.03 12.51
CA ILE A 267 -9.97 -10.85 13.63
C ILE A 267 -10.03 -10.01 14.91
N CYS A 268 -11.14 -10.07 15.65
CA CYS A 268 -11.29 -9.30 16.88
C CYS A 268 -10.57 -9.96 18.08
N ASN A 269 -10.24 -9.15 19.09
CA ASN A 269 -9.54 -9.60 20.28
C ASN A 269 -10.31 -10.69 21.02
N ASP A 270 -11.64 -10.62 21.07
CA ASP A 270 -12.47 -11.62 21.75
C ASP A 270 -12.32 -13.01 21.11
N CYS A 271 -12.31 -13.05 19.78
CA CYS A 271 -12.09 -14.32 19.07
C CYS A 271 -10.65 -14.82 19.23
N MET A 272 -9.67 -13.90 19.24
CA MET A 272 -8.27 -14.25 19.50
C MET A 272 -8.06 -14.81 20.91
N SER A 273 -8.66 -14.18 21.92
CA SER A 273 -8.52 -14.60 23.32
C SER A 273 -9.16 -15.95 23.60
N LYS A 274 -10.32 -16.25 22.97
CA LYS A 274 -11.08 -17.48 23.19
C LYS A 274 -10.51 -18.70 22.46
N GLU A 275 -10.05 -18.49 21.23
CA GLU A 275 -9.73 -19.60 20.31
C GLU A 275 -8.28 -19.57 19.79
N GLY A 276 -7.49 -18.58 20.23
CA GLY A 276 -6.10 -18.40 19.80
C GLY A 276 -5.95 -17.87 18.36
N PRO A 277 -4.71 -17.88 17.84
CA PRO A 277 -4.42 -17.42 16.51
C PRO A 277 -5.25 -18.16 15.46
N GLY A 278 -5.80 -17.38 14.52
CA GLY A 278 -6.75 -17.87 13.55
C GLY A 278 -6.15 -18.27 12.21
N PHE A 279 -6.97 -18.93 11.44
CA PHE A 279 -6.69 -19.20 10.03
C PHE A 279 -7.57 -18.27 9.16
N CYS A 280 -6.98 -17.75 8.08
CA CYS A 280 -7.72 -16.87 7.15
C CYS A 280 -8.85 -17.60 6.39
N SER A 281 -8.82 -18.94 6.39
CA SER A 281 -9.82 -19.81 5.77
C SER A 281 -9.77 -21.23 6.34
N GLN A 282 -10.87 -21.96 6.19
CA GLN A 282 -10.95 -23.38 6.54
C GLN A 282 -9.89 -24.24 5.81
N ARG A 283 -9.56 -23.88 4.56
CA ARG A 283 -8.49 -24.54 3.80
C ARG A 283 -7.13 -24.44 4.50
N CYS A 284 -6.79 -23.27 5.03
CA CYS A 284 -5.54 -23.06 5.77
C CYS A 284 -5.51 -23.87 7.07
N GLU A 285 -6.62 -23.94 7.78
CA GLU A 285 -6.73 -24.76 9.00
C GLU A 285 -6.50 -26.24 8.72
N VAL A 286 -7.18 -26.77 7.69
CA VAL A 286 -7.07 -28.19 7.31
C VAL A 286 -5.66 -28.54 6.83
N SER A 287 -5.02 -27.65 6.03
CA SER A 287 -3.65 -27.89 5.54
C SER A 287 -2.63 -27.93 6.67
N THR A 288 -2.75 -27.05 7.66
CA THR A 288 -1.87 -27.03 8.84
C THR A 288 -2.02 -28.29 9.68
N LYS A 289 -3.25 -28.75 9.91
CA LYS A 289 -3.50 -30.02 10.63
C LYS A 289 -2.89 -31.23 9.92
N ARG A 290 -2.88 -31.25 8.57
CA ARG A 290 -2.26 -32.32 7.78
C ARG A 290 -0.73 -32.35 7.93
N VAL A 291 -0.08 -31.18 7.96
CA VAL A 291 1.37 -31.07 8.15
C VAL A 291 1.77 -31.57 9.54
N ILE A 292 1.09 -31.10 10.58
CA ILE A 292 1.34 -31.53 11.96
C ILE A 292 1.20 -33.05 12.11
N ASN A 293 0.18 -33.68 11.50
CA ASN A 293 -0.05 -35.13 11.56
C ASN A 293 0.99 -35.93 10.75
N ARG A 294 1.67 -35.35 9.75
CA ARG A 294 2.78 -36.00 9.03
C ARG A 294 4.09 -35.95 9.80
N VAL A 295 4.32 -34.91 10.60
CA VAL A 295 5.54 -34.76 11.42
C VAL A 295 5.49 -35.61 12.69
N ARG A 296 4.29 -36.05 13.13
CA ARG A 296 4.07 -36.90 14.30
C ARG A 296 4.04 -38.40 13.99
N LYS A 297 4.17 -38.85 12.74
CA LYS A 297 4.36 -40.20 12.27
C LYS A 297 5.82 -40.41 11.83
#